data_6b100e1b38dada620022ee62c120df6d
#
_entry.id   6b100e1b38dada620022ee62c120df6d
#
_cell.length_a   1.000
_cell.length_b   1.000
_cell.length_c   1.000
_cell.angle_alpha   90.00
_cell.angle_beta   90.00
_cell.angle_gamma   90.00
#
_symmetry.space_group_name_H-M   'P 1'
#
loop_
_entity.id
_entity.type
_entity.pdbx_description
1 polymer ?
#
loop_
_entity_poly.entity_id
_entity_poly.type
_entity_poly.pdbx_seq_one_letter_code
_entity_poly.pdbx_strand_id
1 'polypeptide(L)'
;LTIGQKLFPVNSKYKNQSFNFGPQEKVNQSVGDLVTEMSQYWPGAESKVQQDIDSSKVESTLLKLNCEKSYQLLQWHAVLDFSETVRMTGEWYWTFYNKKQTSMAETTIRQIQEYTKKATQSNLAWTQ
;
A
#
# COMPACT_ATOMS: atom_id res chain seq x y z
N LEU A 1 7.65 -4.10 9.33
CA LEU A 1 8.13 -4.05 10.74
C LEU A 1 7.56 -5.22 11.54
N THR A 2 6.25 -5.47 11.54
CA THR A 2 5.61 -6.56 12.32
C THR A 2 6.29 -7.93 12.12
N ILE A 3 6.50 -8.35 10.85
CA ILE A 3 7.16 -9.64 10.58
C ILE A 3 8.62 -9.63 11.03
N GLY A 4 9.34 -8.51 10.85
CA GLY A 4 10.71 -8.36 11.33
C GLY A 4 10.81 -8.53 12.84
N GLN A 5 9.93 -7.87 13.60
CA GLN A 5 9.83 -8.01 15.05
C GLN A 5 9.56 -9.46 15.49
N LYS A 6 8.65 -10.16 14.78
CA LYS A 6 8.31 -11.56 15.07
C LYS A 6 9.42 -12.56 14.68
N LEU A 7 10.28 -12.20 13.73
CA LEU A 7 11.42 -13.03 13.30
C LEU A 7 12.67 -12.84 14.18
N PHE A 8 12.75 -11.75 14.94
CA PHE A 8 13.92 -11.41 15.76
C PHE A 8 14.35 -12.52 16.75
N PRO A 9 13.44 -13.22 17.46
CA PRO A 9 13.83 -14.34 18.31
C PRO A 9 14.49 -15.46 17.50
N VAL A 10 15.61 -15.99 17.99
CA VAL A 10 16.40 -17.06 17.32
C VAL A 10 15.54 -18.27 16.95
N ASN A 11 14.60 -18.65 17.82
CA ASN A 11 13.70 -19.80 17.63
C ASN A 11 12.29 -19.38 17.19
N SER A 12 12.17 -18.33 16.39
CA SER A 12 10.87 -17.85 15.92
C SER A 12 10.14 -18.94 15.12
N LYS A 13 8.90 -19.23 15.51
CA LYS A 13 8.01 -20.15 14.77
C LYS A 13 7.58 -19.62 13.39
N TYR A 14 7.89 -18.39 13.09
CA TYR A 14 7.55 -17.76 11.80
C TYR A 14 8.65 -17.90 10.74
N LYS A 15 9.80 -18.49 11.10
CA LYS A 15 10.87 -18.77 10.15
C LYS A 15 10.39 -19.71 9.04
N ASN A 16 10.86 -19.48 7.83
CA ASN A 16 10.53 -20.27 6.64
C ASN A 16 9.03 -20.30 6.29
N GLN A 17 8.28 -19.29 6.74
CA GLN A 17 6.88 -19.13 6.38
C GLN A 17 6.70 -17.97 5.41
N SER A 18 5.80 -18.17 4.42
CA SER A 18 5.37 -17.12 3.49
C SER A 18 4.12 -16.43 4.02
N PHE A 19 4.06 -15.12 3.86
CA PHE A 19 2.93 -14.28 4.25
C PHE A 19 2.59 -13.33 3.11
N ASN A 20 1.29 -13.17 2.87
CA ASN A 20 0.78 -12.13 1.99
C ASN A 20 0.37 -10.91 2.81
N PHE A 21 0.64 -9.73 2.26
CA PHE A 21 0.25 -8.46 2.82
C PHE A 21 -0.49 -7.65 1.75
N GLY A 22 -1.66 -7.16 2.05
CA GLY A 22 -2.48 -6.43 1.09
C GLY A 22 -3.63 -5.71 1.80
N PRO A 23 -4.47 -5.01 1.04
CA PRO A 23 -5.64 -4.34 1.59
C PRO A 23 -6.63 -5.36 2.16
N GLN A 24 -7.55 -4.90 3.00
CA GLN A 24 -8.62 -5.74 3.53
C GLN A 24 -9.51 -6.27 2.38
N GLU A 25 -10.06 -7.47 2.54
CA GLU A 25 -10.89 -8.15 1.51
C GLU A 25 -12.07 -7.33 1.00
N LYS A 26 -12.59 -6.42 1.83
CA LYS A 26 -13.73 -5.54 1.48
C LYS A 26 -13.38 -4.42 0.49
N VAL A 27 -12.09 -4.17 0.24
CA VAL A 27 -11.65 -3.12 -0.68
C VAL A 27 -11.73 -3.66 -2.11
N ASN A 28 -12.80 -3.28 -2.83
CA ASN A 28 -13.04 -3.59 -4.24
C ASN A 28 -12.80 -2.35 -5.08
N GLN A 29 -11.55 -2.00 -5.32
CA GLN A 29 -11.22 -0.88 -6.18
C GLN A 29 -10.76 -1.41 -7.53
N SER A 30 -11.28 -0.84 -8.60
CA SER A 30 -10.84 -1.12 -9.97
C SER A 30 -9.58 -0.33 -10.31
N VAL A 31 -8.91 -0.70 -11.41
CA VAL A 31 -7.83 0.13 -11.97
C VAL A 31 -8.33 1.52 -12.32
N GLY A 32 -9.57 1.65 -12.80
CA GLY A 32 -10.21 2.94 -13.07
C GLY A 32 -10.33 3.82 -11.82
N ASP A 33 -10.73 3.24 -10.69
CA ASP A 33 -10.79 3.96 -9.41
C ASP A 33 -9.40 4.42 -8.98
N LEU A 34 -8.38 3.56 -9.12
CA LEU A 34 -6.99 3.91 -8.81
C LEU A 34 -6.50 5.09 -9.67
N VAL A 35 -6.75 5.05 -10.97
CA VAL A 35 -6.33 6.12 -11.89
C VAL A 35 -7.06 7.42 -11.57
N THR A 36 -8.36 7.34 -11.31
CA THR A 36 -9.18 8.50 -10.93
C THR A 36 -8.69 9.14 -9.63
N GLU A 37 -8.44 8.35 -8.61
CA GLU A 37 -7.92 8.85 -7.33
C GLU A 37 -6.50 9.41 -7.48
N MET A 38 -5.63 8.72 -8.22
CA MET A 38 -4.26 9.17 -8.47
C MET A 38 -4.19 10.52 -9.21
N SER A 39 -5.12 10.77 -10.14
CA SER A 39 -5.16 12.01 -10.92
C SER A 39 -5.35 13.26 -10.04
N GLN A 40 -5.94 13.13 -8.86
CA GLN A 40 -6.09 14.23 -7.91
C GLN A 40 -4.74 14.73 -7.37
N TYR A 41 -3.75 13.84 -7.30
CA TYR A 41 -2.41 14.13 -6.79
C TYR A 41 -1.37 14.31 -7.91
N TRP A 42 -1.79 14.18 -9.16
CA TRP A 42 -0.93 14.33 -10.34
C TRP A 42 -1.56 15.25 -11.37
N PRO A 43 -1.46 16.60 -11.20
CA PRO A 43 -1.99 17.55 -12.16
C PRO A 43 -1.48 17.30 -13.58
N GLY A 44 -2.40 17.24 -14.53
CA GLY A 44 -2.08 16.96 -15.93
C GLY A 44 -1.99 15.47 -16.29
N ALA A 45 -2.29 14.56 -15.34
CA ALA A 45 -2.44 13.16 -15.69
C ALA A 45 -3.71 12.97 -16.55
N GLU A 46 -3.52 12.36 -17.71
CA GLU A 46 -4.61 11.95 -18.60
C GLU A 46 -4.65 10.41 -18.61
N SER A 47 -5.82 9.85 -18.47
CA SER A 47 -6.03 8.42 -18.67
C SER A 47 -6.81 8.18 -19.96
N LYS A 48 -6.36 7.20 -20.74
CA LYS A 48 -7.11 6.72 -21.91
C LYS A 48 -7.48 5.27 -21.68
N VAL A 49 -8.78 5.00 -21.69
CA VAL A 49 -9.26 3.62 -21.71
C VAL A 49 -9.08 3.09 -23.12
N GLN A 50 -8.12 2.21 -23.33
CA GLN A 50 -7.99 1.47 -24.57
C GLN A 50 -8.82 0.19 -24.43
N GLN A 51 -9.91 0.09 -25.17
CA GLN A 51 -10.64 -1.16 -25.28
C GLN A 51 -9.80 -2.10 -26.17
N ASP A 52 -9.20 -3.10 -25.54
CA ASP A 52 -8.60 -4.19 -26.29
C ASP A 52 -9.72 -4.98 -26.97
N ILE A 53 -9.69 -4.99 -28.30
CA ILE A 53 -10.67 -5.70 -29.13
C ILE A 53 -10.44 -7.22 -29.08
N ASP A 54 -9.35 -7.67 -28.46
CA ASP A 54 -8.99 -9.07 -28.34
C ASP A 54 -9.62 -9.71 -27.09
N SER A 55 -10.83 -10.23 -27.25
CA SER A 55 -11.59 -10.95 -26.22
C SER A 55 -10.92 -12.23 -25.71
N SER A 56 -9.75 -12.61 -26.24
CA SER A 56 -8.99 -13.78 -25.78
C SER A 56 -8.16 -13.50 -24.51
N LYS A 57 -7.92 -12.24 -24.18
CA LYS A 57 -7.26 -11.83 -22.94
C LYS A 57 -8.29 -11.43 -21.89
N VAL A 58 -8.92 -12.43 -21.28
CA VAL A 58 -9.70 -12.20 -20.06
C VAL A 58 -8.72 -11.81 -18.94
N GLU A 59 -8.55 -10.52 -18.75
CA GLU A 59 -7.85 -10.02 -17.57
C GLU A 59 -8.63 -10.48 -16.34
N SER A 60 -7.92 -11.17 -15.43
CA SER A 60 -8.53 -11.69 -14.20
C SER A 60 -9.08 -10.51 -13.40
N THR A 61 -10.38 -10.37 -13.36
CA THR A 61 -11.11 -9.22 -12.82
C THR A 61 -10.88 -8.98 -11.33
N LEU A 62 -10.31 -9.94 -10.60
CA LEU A 62 -10.08 -9.86 -9.14
C LEU A 62 -8.93 -10.77 -8.70
N LEU A 63 -7.70 -10.30 -8.83
CA LEU A 63 -6.56 -10.91 -8.12
C LEU A 63 -6.44 -10.29 -6.73
N LYS A 64 -7.12 -10.87 -5.75
CA LYS A 64 -6.95 -10.49 -4.34
C LYS A 64 -5.98 -11.44 -3.67
N LEU A 65 -5.00 -10.87 -2.98
CA LEU A 65 -4.14 -11.64 -2.08
C LEU A 65 -4.95 -12.03 -0.83
N ASN A 66 -4.96 -13.32 -0.51
CA ASN A 66 -5.49 -13.77 0.77
C ASN A 66 -4.48 -13.42 1.88
N CYS A 67 -4.83 -12.48 2.74
CA CYS A 67 -4.01 -11.98 3.84
C CYS A 67 -4.42 -12.57 5.20
N GLU A 68 -5.33 -13.55 5.24
CA GLU A 68 -5.87 -14.15 6.46
C GLU A 68 -4.77 -14.68 7.40
N LYS A 69 -3.75 -15.35 6.81
CA LYS A 69 -2.60 -15.84 7.58
C LYS A 69 -1.82 -14.73 8.30
N SER A 70 -1.62 -13.59 7.61
CA SER A 70 -0.95 -12.43 8.19
C SER A 70 -1.78 -11.81 9.31
N TYR A 71 -3.09 -11.74 9.11
CA TYR A 71 -4.01 -11.26 10.13
C TYR A 71 -4.00 -12.15 11.38
N GLN A 72 -4.23 -13.45 11.21
CA GLN A 72 -4.37 -14.37 12.35
C GLN A 72 -3.04 -14.58 13.10
N LEU A 73 -1.94 -14.79 12.39
CA LEU A 73 -0.68 -15.16 13.03
C LEU A 73 0.18 -13.97 13.45
N LEU A 74 0.12 -12.87 12.69
CA LEU A 74 0.91 -11.68 12.97
C LEU A 74 0.07 -10.55 13.58
N GLN A 75 -1.26 -10.68 13.60
CA GLN A 75 -2.19 -9.60 13.95
C GLN A 75 -1.94 -8.35 13.09
N TRP A 76 -1.56 -8.60 11.83
CA TRP A 76 -1.26 -7.53 10.90
C TRP A 76 -2.51 -7.14 10.09
N HIS A 77 -2.73 -5.85 9.97
CA HIS A 77 -3.71 -5.26 9.06
C HIS A 77 -3.14 -3.99 8.43
N ALA A 78 -3.69 -3.61 7.28
CA ALA A 78 -3.31 -2.37 6.63
C ALA A 78 -3.74 -1.17 7.50
N VAL A 79 -2.83 -0.22 7.69
CA VAL A 79 -3.05 1.01 8.48
C VAL A 79 -3.73 2.08 7.63
N LEU A 80 -3.29 2.19 6.38
CA LEU A 80 -3.81 3.16 5.44
C LEU A 80 -5.00 2.55 4.68
N ASP A 81 -6.02 3.35 4.45
CA ASP A 81 -7.06 3.02 3.50
C ASP A 81 -6.59 3.23 2.04
N PHE A 82 -7.50 3.01 1.09
CA PHE A 82 -7.19 3.16 -0.33
C PHE A 82 -6.78 4.59 -0.68
N SER A 83 -7.59 5.58 -0.33
CA SER A 83 -7.34 6.99 -0.67
C SER A 83 -6.04 7.51 -0.03
N GLU A 84 -5.76 7.13 1.21
CA GLU A 84 -4.52 7.48 1.90
C GLU A 84 -3.29 6.87 1.23
N THR A 85 -3.39 5.61 0.81
CA THR A 85 -2.32 4.91 0.10
C THR A 85 -2.04 5.58 -1.25
N VAL A 86 -3.08 5.89 -2.00
CA VAL A 86 -2.96 6.57 -3.31
C VAL A 86 -2.41 7.98 -3.12
N ARG A 87 -2.90 8.74 -2.14
CA ARG A 87 -2.40 10.08 -1.82
C ARG A 87 -0.90 10.07 -1.52
N MET A 88 -0.46 9.25 -0.56
CA MET A 88 0.95 9.20 -0.18
C MET A 88 1.84 8.81 -1.37
N THR A 89 1.40 7.84 -2.16
CA THR A 89 2.11 7.39 -3.36
C THR A 89 2.17 8.51 -4.41
N GLY A 90 1.03 9.12 -4.74
CA GLY A 90 0.92 10.18 -5.72
C GLY A 90 1.74 11.42 -5.35
N GLU A 91 1.63 11.89 -4.10
CA GLU A 91 2.42 13.02 -3.59
C GLU A 91 3.93 12.74 -3.65
N TRP A 92 4.37 11.52 -3.33
CA TRP A 92 5.77 11.16 -3.38
C TRP A 92 6.31 11.21 -4.80
N TYR A 93 5.64 10.54 -5.74
CA TYR A 93 6.05 10.53 -7.15
C TYR A 93 5.93 11.92 -7.78
N TRP A 94 4.86 12.67 -7.51
CA TRP A 94 4.73 14.04 -7.98
C TRP A 94 5.91 14.90 -7.51
N THR A 95 6.27 14.81 -6.25
CA THR A 95 7.41 15.56 -5.69
C THR A 95 8.72 15.15 -6.36
N PHE A 96 8.94 13.85 -6.56
CA PHE A 96 10.13 13.33 -7.21
C PHE A 96 10.32 13.86 -8.64
N TYR A 97 9.25 13.87 -9.43
CA TYR A 97 9.35 14.28 -10.84
C TYR A 97 9.27 15.80 -11.04
N ASN A 98 8.63 16.54 -10.15
CA ASN A 98 8.31 17.95 -10.40
C ASN A 98 9.01 18.95 -9.48
N LYS A 99 9.50 18.52 -8.31
CA LYS A 99 10.15 19.41 -7.33
C LYS A 99 11.61 19.09 -7.17
N LYS A 100 12.42 19.48 -8.14
CA LYS A 100 13.88 19.22 -8.17
C LYS A 100 14.67 19.75 -6.96
N GLN A 101 14.14 20.74 -6.25
CA GLN A 101 14.79 21.36 -5.07
C GLN A 101 14.31 20.79 -3.73
N THR A 102 13.27 19.95 -3.72
CA THR A 102 12.76 19.34 -2.50
C THR A 102 13.53 18.07 -2.19
N SER A 103 14.04 17.96 -0.97
CA SER A 103 14.68 16.73 -0.50
C SER A 103 13.67 15.59 -0.45
N MET A 104 13.91 14.54 -1.23
CA MET A 104 13.07 13.33 -1.16
C MET A 104 13.17 12.63 0.20
N ALA A 105 14.30 12.80 0.89
CA ALA A 105 14.46 12.32 2.26
C ALA A 105 13.45 13.00 3.21
N GLU A 106 13.28 14.32 3.11
CA GLU A 106 12.28 15.05 3.94
C GLU A 106 10.86 14.60 3.65
N THR A 107 10.50 14.44 2.37
CA THR A 107 9.18 13.93 1.96
C THR A 107 8.95 12.52 2.53
N THR A 108 9.93 11.64 2.40
CA THR A 108 9.85 10.27 2.89
C THR A 108 9.76 10.22 4.42
N ILE A 109 10.59 11.01 5.14
CA ILE A 109 10.55 11.08 6.60
C ILE A 109 9.18 11.58 7.09
N ARG A 110 8.62 12.61 6.46
CA ARG A 110 7.28 13.13 6.79
C ARG A 110 6.22 12.04 6.62
N GLN A 111 6.26 11.29 5.52
CA GLN A 111 5.31 10.18 5.28
C GLN A 111 5.48 9.04 6.28
N ILE A 112 6.72 8.70 6.65
CA ILE A 112 7.00 7.71 7.70
C ILE A 112 6.41 8.16 9.03
N GLN A 113 6.58 9.43 9.40
CA GLN A 113 6.02 9.98 10.64
C GLN A 113 4.49 9.95 10.64
N GLU A 114 3.85 10.32 9.53
CA GLU A 114 2.39 10.25 9.38
C GLU A 114 1.90 8.81 9.50
N TYR A 115 2.54 7.87 8.81
CA TYR A 115 2.23 6.44 8.90
C TYR A 115 2.40 5.91 10.33
N THR A 116 3.51 6.25 10.99
CA THR A 116 3.80 5.81 12.36
C THR A 116 2.75 6.32 13.33
N LYS A 117 2.34 7.59 13.21
CA LYS A 117 1.27 8.17 14.04
C LYS A 117 -0.05 7.39 13.89
N LYS A 118 -0.45 7.06 12.66
CA LYS A 118 -1.65 6.26 12.40
C LYS A 118 -1.52 4.84 12.94
N ALA A 119 -0.37 4.21 12.75
CA ALA A 119 -0.09 2.88 13.27
C ALA A 119 -0.17 2.82 14.80
N THR A 120 0.32 3.87 15.49
CA THR A 120 0.20 4.01 16.95
C THR A 120 -1.27 4.15 17.37
N GLN A 121 -2.04 4.97 16.67
CA GLN A 121 -3.48 5.12 16.93
C GLN A 121 -4.26 3.81 16.73
N SER A 122 -3.77 2.95 15.82
CA SER A 122 -4.32 1.62 15.55
C SER A 122 -3.75 0.53 16.48
N ASN A 123 -2.95 0.90 17.48
CA ASN A 123 -2.33 0.00 18.46
C ASN A 123 -1.54 -1.16 17.83
N LEU A 124 -0.83 -0.92 16.74
CA LEU A 124 0.01 -1.96 16.14
C LEU A 124 1.16 -2.33 17.06
N ALA A 125 1.42 -3.64 17.18
CA ALA A 125 2.39 -4.20 18.14
C ALA A 125 3.82 -3.62 18.04
N TRP A 126 4.24 -3.19 16.85
CA TRP A 126 5.57 -2.60 16.65
C TRP A 126 5.69 -1.12 17.06
N THR A 127 4.59 -0.49 17.43
CA THR A 127 4.56 0.92 17.89
C THR A 127 4.59 1.05 19.42
N GLN A 128 4.58 -0.09 20.12
CA GLN A 128 4.59 -0.15 21.59
C GLN A 128 6.01 -0.30 22.13
#